data_85c33c847497e47a290767a315167ed9
#
_entry.id   85c33c847497e47a290767a315167ed9
#
_cell.length_a   1.000
_cell.length_b   1.000
_cell.length_c   1.000
_cell.angle_alpha   90.00
_cell.angle_beta   90.00
_cell.angle_gamma   90.00
#
_symmetry.space_group_name_H-M   'P 1'
#
loop_
_entity.id
_entity.type
_entity.pdbx_description
1 polymer ?
#
loop_
_entity_poly.entity_id
_entity_poly.type
_entity_poly.pdbx_seq_one_letter_code
_entity_poly.pdbx_strand_id
1 'polypeptide(L)'
;SARSKSLQDRKDFLDLLIKFRLKVKDARERGLLASADIQNDINEYKKNFLSAFLIDKKIVEPHIKDLYDMKKYEVRASHILINLPQTANAEDSIKAYKKADDAIKELKDGVDFVTVAKKYSDDFTVQQNNGDLYYFTAGMTVPEFEEEVYSLKVGDFSKKPRRTMYGLHIVKLTDKR
;
A
#
# COMPACT_ATOMS: atom_id res chain seq x y z
N SER A 1 10.87 -20.28 -28.95
CA SER A 1 10.96 -21.52 -29.76
C SER A 1 11.66 -22.58 -28.92
N ALA A 2 10.95 -23.65 -28.58
CA ALA A 2 11.55 -24.80 -27.95
C ALA A 2 12.53 -25.43 -28.97
N ARG A 3 13.84 -25.20 -28.82
CA ARG A 3 14.86 -25.90 -29.60
C ARG A 3 14.64 -27.41 -29.38
N SER A 4 14.40 -28.16 -30.45
CA SER A 4 14.35 -29.61 -30.39
C SER A 4 15.74 -30.08 -29.97
N LYS A 5 15.83 -30.60 -28.74
CA LYS A 5 17.07 -31.14 -28.20
C LYS A 5 17.44 -32.39 -28.98
N SER A 6 18.72 -32.54 -29.31
CA SER A 6 19.24 -33.71 -30.02
C SER A 6 18.98 -35.00 -29.23
N LEU A 7 19.06 -36.16 -29.90
CA LEU A 7 18.95 -37.44 -29.22
C LEU A 7 20.04 -37.60 -28.13
N GLN A 8 21.23 -37.05 -28.39
CA GLN A 8 22.34 -37.06 -27.44
C GLN A 8 22.00 -36.21 -26.19
N ASP A 9 21.50 -34.99 -26.38
CA ASP A 9 21.09 -34.12 -25.25
C ASP A 9 20.06 -34.81 -24.34
N ARG A 10 19.14 -35.58 -24.96
CA ARG A 10 18.12 -36.33 -24.20
C ARG A 10 18.71 -37.47 -23.41
N LYS A 11 19.69 -38.20 -23.99
CA LYS A 11 20.41 -39.27 -23.30
C LYS A 11 21.23 -38.72 -22.13
N ASP A 12 21.96 -37.63 -22.35
CA ASP A 12 22.77 -36.99 -21.32
C ASP A 12 21.88 -36.45 -20.17
N PHE A 13 20.73 -35.88 -20.50
CA PHE A 13 19.75 -35.48 -19.48
C PHE A 13 19.18 -36.67 -18.71
N LEU A 14 18.86 -37.78 -19.38
CA LEU A 14 18.36 -38.98 -18.73
C LEU A 14 19.40 -39.57 -17.77
N ASP A 15 20.66 -39.65 -18.20
CA ASP A 15 21.77 -40.11 -17.37
C ASP A 15 21.95 -39.23 -16.12
N LEU A 16 21.91 -37.92 -16.31
CA LEU A 16 21.94 -36.97 -15.20
C LEU A 16 20.77 -37.17 -14.22
N LEU A 17 19.56 -37.35 -14.75
CA LEU A 17 18.36 -37.58 -13.95
C LEU A 17 18.43 -38.90 -13.16
N ILE A 18 18.90 -39.97 -13.77
CA ILE A 18 19.12 -41.27 -13.12
C ILE A 18 20.12 -41.12 -11.98
N LYS A 19 21.29 -40.51 -12.23
CA LYS A 19 22.31 -40.26 -11.23
C LYS A 19 21.76 -39.43 -10.06
N PHE A 20 20.98 -38.41 -10.35
CA PHE A 20 20.33 -37.58 -9.33
C PHE A 20 19.36 -38.42 -8.47
N ARG A 21 18.49 -39.18 -9.11
CA ARG A 21 17.53 -40.04 -8.40
C ARG A 21 18.19 -41.08 -7.52
N LEU A 22 19.28 -41.70 -7.99
CA LEU A 22 20.07 -42.66 -7.21
C LEU A 22 20.70 -42.00 -5.98
N LYS A 23 21.28 -40.79 -6.12
CA LYS A 23 21.82 -40.04 -4.98
C LYS A 23 20.75 -39.71 -3.94
N VAL A 24 19.56 -39.28 -4.39
CA VAL A 24 18.43 -38.99 -3.48
C VAL A 24 17.96 -40.25 -2.77
N LYS A 25 17.92 -41.41 -3.46
CA LYS A 25 17.55 -42.69 -2.86
C LYS A 25 18.56 -43.13 -1.80
N ASP A 26 19.85 -43.12 -2.12
CA ASP A 26 20.95 -43.43 -1.19
C ASP A 26 20.90 -42.54 0.07
N ALA A 27 20.72 -41.22 -0.12
CA ALA A 27 20.62 -40.29 1.00
C ALA A 27 19.43 -40.59 1.93
N ARG A 28 18.29 -41.01 1.35
CA ARG A 28 17.12 -41.42 2.13
C ARG A 28 17.35 -42.73 2.89
N GLU A 29 17.92 -43.74 2.21
CA GLU A 29 18.22 -45.05 2.83
C GLU A 29 19.25 -44.91 3.96
N ARG A 30 20.20 -43.99 3.84
CA ARG A 30 21.17 -43.67 4.89
C ARG A 30 20.61 -42.78 6.00
N GLY A 31 19.35 -42.35 5.91
CA GLY A 31 18.72 -41.49 6.93
C GLY A 31 19.27 -40.08 7.01
N LEU A 32 19.98 -39.58 5.98
CA LEU A 32 20.62 -38.25 6.01
C LEU A 32 19.63 -37.11 6.19
N LEU A 33 18.36 -37.31 5.80
CA LEU A 33 17.31 -36.31 6.03
C LEU A 33 17.05 -36.03 7.52
N ALA A 34 17.43 -36.95 8.42
CA ALA A 34 17.24 -36.78 9.85
C ALA A 34 18.44 -36.03 10.52
N SER A 35 19.52 -35.74 9.78
CA SER A 35 20.64 -34.99 10.35
C SER A 35 20.23 -33.54 10.65
N ALA A 36 20.71 -33.03 11.79
CA ALA A 36 20.37 -31.68 12.24
C ALA A 36 20.78 -30.61 11.21
N ASP A 37 21.94 -30.76 10.60
CA ASP A 37 22.45 -29.79 9.62
C ASP A 37 21.55 -29.71 8.39
N ILE A 38 21.16 -30.87 7.83
CA ILE A 38 20.26 -30.90 6.67
C ILE A 38 18.88 -30.39 7.03
N GLN A 39 18.36 -30.67 8.22
CA GLN A 39 17.09 -30.11 8.67
C GLN A 39 17.17 -28.60 8.85
N ASN A 40 18.24 -28.06 9.37
CA ASN A 40 18.47 -26.63 9.47
C ASN A 40 18.50 -25.96 8.10
N ASP A 41 19.24 -26.50 7.15
CA ASP A 41 19.29 -26.02 5.77
C ASP A 41 17.91 -26.03 5.12
N ILE A 42 17.18 -27.13 5.24
CA ILE A 42 15.80 -27.26 4.72
C ILE A 42 14.88 -26.22 5.36
N ASN A 43 14.97 -26.00 6.67
CA ASN A 43 14.14 -25.03 7.37
C ASN A 43 14.48 -23.59 6.96
N GLU A 44 15.75 -23.28 6.73
CA GLU A 44 16.17 -21.97 6.22
C GLU A 44 15.65 -21.72 4.81
N TYR A 45 15.79 -22.68 3.90
CA TYR A 45 15.19 -22.61 2.56
C TYR A 45 13.65 -22.44 2.61
N LYS A 46 12.98 -23.24 3.45
CA LYS A 46 11.53 -23.11 3.65
C LYS A 46 11.15 -21.73 4.16
N LYS A 47 11.86 -21.19 5.15
CA LYS A 47 11.61 -19.87 5.72
C LYS A 47 11.74 -18.77 4.66
N ASN A 48 12.80 -18.81 3.86
CA ASN A 48 13.04 -17.83 2.80
C ASN A 48 11.96 -17.90 1.72
N PHE A 49 11.59 -19.10 1.29
CA PHE A 49 10.54 -19.31 0.28
C PHE A 49 9.15 -18.91 0.77
N LEU A 50 8.82 -19.32 2.01
CA LEU A 50 7.53 -18.98 2.63
C LEU A 50 7.38 -17.49 2.90
N SER A 51 8.47 -16.80 3.29
CA SER A 51 8.42 -15.36 3.52
C SER A 51 8.06 -14.60 2.25
N ALA A 52 8.73 -14.90 1.13
CA ALA A 52 8.42 -14.29 -0.16
C ALA A 52 6.98 -14.60 -0.61
N PHE A 53 6.57 -15.86 -0.51
CA PHE A 53 5.22 -16.28 -0.86
C PHE A 53 4.13 -15.61 -0.01
N LEU A 54 4.37 -15.50 1.30
CA LEU A 54 3.41 -14.86 2.22
C LEU A 54 3.30 -13.36 1.98
N ILE A 55 4.41 -12.69 1.71
CA ILE A 55 4.40 -11.26 1.34
C ILE A 55 3.59 -11.08 0.06
N ASP A 56 3.87 -11.88 -0.96
CA ASP A 56 3.16 -11.79 -2.24
C ASP A 56 1.65 -12.02 -2.07
N LYS A 57 1.26 -13.12 -1.43
CA LYS A 57 -0.14 -13.52 -1.24
C LYS A 57 -0.93 -12.67 -0.25
N LYS A 58 -0.29 -12.19 0.84
CA LYS A 58 -0.99 -11.52 1.94
C LYS A 58 -0.90 -10.01 1.88
N ILE A 59 0.09 -9.49 1.19
CA ILE A 59 0.34 -8.05 1.11
C ILE A 59 0.20 -7.57 -0.34
N VAL A 60 1.01 -8.11 -1.26
CA VAL A 60 1.12 -7.56 -2.61
C VAL A 60 -0.16 -7.76 -3.42
N GLU A 61 -0.67 -9.00 -3.53
CA GLU A 61 -1.88 -9.29 -4.33
C GLU A 61 -3.12 -8.52 -3.87
N PRO A 62 -3.45 -8.43 -2.54
CA PRO A 62 -4.57 -7.62 -2.09
C PRO A 62 -4.42 -6.14 -2.45
N HIS A 63 -3.22 -5.56 -2.23
CA HIS A 63 -2.98 -4.15 -2.56
C HIS A 63 -3.05 -3.85 -4.06
N ILE A 64 -2.56 -4.77 -4.91
CA ILE A 64 -2.69 -4.64 -6.37
C ILE A 64 -4.18 -4.64 -6.76
N LYS A 65 -4.98 -5.51 -6.16
CA LYS A 65 -6.41 -5.59 -6.43
C LYS A 65 -7.12 -4.30 -6.00
N ASP A 66 -6.85 -3.82 -4.79
CA ASP A 66 -7.45 -2.59 -4.27
C ASP A 66 -7.07 -1.38 -5.16
N LEU A 67 -5.79 -1.26 -5.52
CA LEU A 67 -5.33 -0.22 -6.42
C LEU A 67 -5.98 -0.33 -7.82
N TYR A 68 -6.15 -1.55 -8.33
CA TYR A 68 -6.83 -1.78 -9.61
C TYR A 68 -8.29 -1.33 -9.53
N ASP A 69 -8.99 -1.65 -8.44
CA ASP A 69 -10.39 -1.26 -8.26
C ASP A 69 -10.55 0.26 -8.10
N MET A 70 -9.63 0.91 -7.39
CA MET A 70 -9.58 2.38 -7.30
C MET A 70 -9.32 3.03 -8.68
N LYS A 71 -8.41 2.47 -9.48
CA LYS A 71 -8.06 3.00 -10.83
C LYS A 71 -9.18 2.94 -11.86
N LYS A 72 -10.29 2.24 -11.58
CA LYS A 72 -11.48 2.26 -12.45
C LYS A 72 -12.20 3.60 -12.44
N TYR A 73 -11.88 4.45 -11.47
CA TYR A 73 -12.57 5.71 -11.25
C TYR A 73 -11.58 6.87 -11.21
N GLU A 74 -11.99 7.99 -11.78
CA GLU A 74 -11.43 9.29 -11.47
C GLU A 74 -12.26 9.92 -10.35
N VAL A 75 -11.60 10.50 -9.38
CA VAL A 75 -12.22 11.19 -8.24
C VAL A 75 -11.82 12.64 -8.23
N ARG A 76 -12.74 13.52 -7.85
CA ARG A 76 -12.46 14.93 -7.55
C ARG A 76 -12.65 15.15 -6.07
N ALA A 77 -11.64 15.69 -5.43
CA ALA A 77 -11.66 15.93 -4.00
C ALA A 77 -11.19 17.33 -3.67
N SER A 78 -11.69 17.86 -2.57
CA SER A 78 -11.13 19.05 -1.92
C SER A 78 -10.50 18.65 -0.61
N HIS A 79 -9.47 19.37 -0.18
CA HIS A 79 -8.80 19.10 1.07
C HIS A 79 -8.52 20.34 1.92
N ILE A 80 -8.34 20.11 3.20
CA ILE A 80 -7.78 21.03 4.17
C ILE A 80 -6.50 20.38 4.68
N LEU A 81 -5.35 21.03 4.48
CA LEU A 81 -4.06 20.57 4.98
C LEU A 81 -3.72 21.35 6.24
N ILE A 82 -3.42 20.64 7.32
CA ILE A 82 -2.84 21.23 8.53
C ILE A 82 -1.41 20.71 8.65
N ASN A 83 -0.47 21.62 8.54
CA ASN A 83 0.95 21.29 8.49
C ASN A 83 1.37 20.61 9.81
N LEU A 84 1.97 19.43 9.70
CA LEU A 84 2.52 18.71 10.83
C LEU A 84 3.71 17.86 10.36
N PRO A 85 4.94 18.37 10.41
CA PRO A 85 6.11 17.63 9.98
C PRO A 85 6.32 16.36 10.82
N GLN A 86 7.02 15.37 10.26
CA GLN A 86 7.31 14.13 10.97
C GLN A 86 8.18 14.34 12.22
N THR A 87 8.96 15.39 12.21
CA THR A 87 9.85 15.79 13.33
C THR A 87 9.17 16.68 14.37
N ALA A 88 7.84 16.91 14.24
CA ALA A 88 7.09 17.74 15.17
C ALA A 88 7.15 17.19 16.59
N ASN A 89 7.30 18.08 17.55
CA ASN A 89 7.23 17.72 18.96
C ASN A 89 5.78 17.43 19.42
N ALA A 90 5.62 16.97 20.67
CA ALA A 90 4.31 16.64 21.21
C ALA A 90 3.35 17.83 21.28
N GLU A 91 3.89 19.03 21.60
CA GLU A 91 3.08 20.24 21.73
C GLU A 91 2.53 20.68 20.36
N ASP A 92 3.37 20.70 19.33
CA ASP A 92 2.95 21.03 17.96
C ASP A 92 1.95 20.01 17.42
N SER A 93 2.13 18.74 17.76
CA SER A 93 1.17 17.68 17.41
C SER A 93 -0.19 17.95 18.04
N ILE A 94 -0.24 18.25 19.34
CA ILE A 94 -1.50 18.56 20.03
C ILE A 94 -2.19 19.78 19.39
N LYS A 95 -1.44 20.84 19.07
CA LYS A 95 -1.98 22.05 18.41
C LYS A 95 -2.56 21.74 17.03
N ALA A 96 -1.84 20.92 16.24
CA ALA A 96 -2.29 20.54 14.90
C ALA A 96 -3.56 19.69 14.94
N TYR A 97 -3.62 18.68 15.81
CA TYR A 97 -4.82 17.88 15.98
C TYR A 97 -6.01 18.71 16.48
N LYS A 98 -5.80 19.62 17.44
CA LYS A 98 -6.85 20.52 17.90
C LYS A 98 -7.37 21.42 16.76
N LYS A 99 -6.48 21.98 15.94
CA LYS A 99 -6.85 22.77 14.76
C LYS A 99 -7.68 21.95 13.77
N ALA A 100 -7.31 20.67 13.56
CA ALA A 100 -8.06 19.75 12.70
C ALA A 100 -9.44 19.42 13.27
N ASP A 101 -9.54 19.16 14.56
CA ASP A 101 -10.81 18.86 15.23
C ASP A 101 -11.75 20.07 15.22
N ASP A 102 -11.23 21.29 15.41
CA ASP A 102 -12.00 22.52 15.32
C ASP A 102 -12.56 22.71 13.87
N ALA A 103 -11.74 22.45 12.84
CA ALA A 103 -12.20 22.47 11.45
C ALA A 103 -13.28 21.43 11.17
N ILE A 104 -13.10 20.19 11.62
CA ILE A 104 -14.11 19.12 11.48
C ILE A 104 -15.41 19.48 12.22
N LYS A 105 -15.31 20.12 13.37
CA LYS A 105 -16.48 20.57 14.12
C LYS A 105 -17.28 21.59 13.32
N GLU A 106 -16.65 22.61 12.74
CA GLU A 106 -17.34 23.58 11.90
C GLU A 106 -18.02 22.94 10.69
N LEU A 107 -17.36 21.97 10.06
CA LEU A 107 -17.96 21.21 8.95
C LEU A 107 -19.18 20.41 9.39
N LYS A 108 -19.16 19.82 10.60
CA LYS A 108 -20.32 19.11 11.17
C LYS A 108 -21.45 20.06 11.55
N ASP A 109 -21.13 21.27 11.94
CA ASP A 109 -22.11 22.33 12.25
C ASP A 109 -22.70 22.95 10.98
N GLY A 110 -22.30 22.48 9.78
CA GLY A 110 -22.87 22.85 8.48
C GLY A 110 -22.17 24.04 7.81
N VAL A 111 -21.02 24.47 8.31
CA VAL A 111 -20.24 25.51 7.62
C VAL A 111 -19.68 24.95 6.31
N ASP A 112 -19.75 25.75 5.25
CA ASP A 112 -19.28 25.34 3.93
C ASP A 112 -17.80 24.96 3.92
N PHE A 113 -17.47 23.88 3.19
CA PHE A 113 -16.12 23.31 3.14
C PHE A 113 -15.06 24.32 2.66
N VAL A 114 -15.38 25.14 1.65
CA VAL A 114 -14.47 26.14 1.11
C VAL A 114 -14.16 27.21 2.18
N THR A 115 -15.18 27.62 2.92
CA THR A 115 -15.03 28.59 4.01
C THR A 115 -14.09 28.06 5.10
N VAL A 116 -14.29 26.81 5.52
CA VAL A 116 -13.44 26.15 6.51
C VAL A 116 -12.04 25.92 5.95
N ALA A 117 -11.91 25.54 4.68
CA ALA A 117 -10.61 25.37 4.03
C ALA A 117 -9.80 26.67 4.03
N LYS A 118 -10.40 27.77 3.64
CA LYS A 118 -9.72 29.09 3.65
C LYS A 118 -9.33 29.57 5.04
N LYS A 119 -10.05 29.14 6.07
CA LYS A 119 -9.76 29.51 7.47
C LYS A 119 -8.68 28.66 8.11
N TYR A 120 -8.67 27.36 7.83
CA TYR A 120 -7.84 26.41 8.57
C TYR A 120 -6.70 25.79 7.77
N SER A 121 -6.76 25.79 6.43
CA SER A 121 -5.74 25.13 5.62
C SER A 121 -4.43 25.91 5.63
N ASP A 122 -3.35 25.17 5.79
CA ASP A 122 -1.98 25.66 5.65
C ASP A 122 -1.46 25.45 4.20
N ASP A 123 -2.28 24.93 3.30
CA ASP A 123 -1.97 24.87 1.87
C ASP A 123 -2.03 26.28 1.26
N PHE A 124 -0.89 26.74 0.73
CA PHE A 124 -0.78 28.07 0.15
C PHE A 124 -1.66 28.29 -1.08
N THR A 125 -2.08 27.20 -1.74
CA THR A 125 -2.94 27.28 -2.95
C THR A 125 -4.42 27.45 -2.62
N VAL A 126 -4.83 27.23 -1.37
CA VAL A 126 -6.25 27.19 -0.95
C VAL A 126 -7.02 28.47 -1.29
N GLN A 127 -6.36 29.61 -1.28
CA GLN A 127 -6.99 30.90 -1.61
C GLN A 127 -7.36 31.01 -3.09
N GLN A 128 -6.66 30.27 -3.95
CA GLN A 128 -6.85 30.27 -5.41
C GLN A 128 -7.78 29.14 -5.87
N ASN A 129 -7.54 27.91 -5.37
CA ASN A 129 -8.25 26.72 -5.80
C ASN A 129 -9.40 26.30 -4.86
N ASN A 130 -9.61 27.02 -3.75
CA ASN A 130 -10.60 26.67 -2.72
C ASN A 130 -10.38 25.27 -2.09
N GLY A 131 -9.13 24.80 -2.10
CA GLY A 131 -8.77 23.45 -1.67
C GLY A 131 -9.09 22.34 -2.67
N ASP A 132 -9.57 22.65 -3.87
CA ASP A 132 -9.91 21.68 -4.91
C ASP A 132 -8.65 21.12 -5.58
N LEU A 133 -8.53 19.80 -5.60
CA LEU A 133 -7.43 19.06 -6.21
C LEU A 133 -7.73 18.60 -7.64
N TYR A 134 -8.90 18.98 -8.17
CA TYR A 134 -9.40 18.54 -9.46
C TYR A 134 -9.55 17.01 -9.55
N TYR A 135 -9.70 16.47 -10.78
CA TYR A 135 -9.78 15.04 -10.99
C TYR A 135 -8.41 14.38 -10.99
N PHE A 136 -8.33 13.27 -10.26
CA PHE A 136 -7.15 12.41 -10.24
C PHE A 136 -7.55 10.94 -10.10
N THR A 137 -6.63 10.04 -10.39
CA THR A 137 -6.81 8.60 -10.21
C THR A 137 -5.81 8.06 -9.20
N ALA A 138 -6.06 6.87 -8.69
CA ALA A 138 -5.20 6.22 -7.70
C ALA A 138 -3.76 6.06 -8.21
N GLY A 139 -2.79 6.27 -7.33
CA GLY A 139 -1.35 6.30 -7.60
C GLY A 139 -0.81 7.70 -7.97
N MET A 140 -1.64 8.74 -7.92
CA MET A 140 -1.21 10.12 -8.17
C MET A 140 -0.91 10.91 -6.89
N THR A 141 -1.40 10.44 -5.74
CA THR A 141 -1.17 11.08 -4.44
C THR A 141 -0.62 10.05 -3.43
N VAL A 142 -0.41 10.46 -2.18
CA VAL A 142 0.10 9.56 -1.15
C VAL A 142 -0.98 8.54 -0.74
N PRO A 143 -0.59 7.27 -0.48
CA PRO A 143 -1.55 6.19 -0.23
C PRO A 143 -2.58 6.51 0.85
N GLU A 144 -2.15 7.08 1.98
CA GLU A 144 -3.02 7.39 3.11
C GLU A 144 -4.11 8.40 2.75
N PHE A 145 -3.79 9.35 1.86
CA PHE A 145 -4.75 10.31 1.35
C PHE A 145 -5.74 9.65 0.39
N GLU A 146 -5.25 8.83 -0.53
CA GLU A 146 -6.09 8.09 -1.48
C GLU A 146 -7.06 7.15 -0.79
N GLU A 147 -6.59 6.38 0.21
CA GLU A 147 -7.44 5.51 1.02
C GLU A 147 -8.62 6.28 1.62
N GLU A 148 -8.36 7.47 2.16
CA GLU A 148 -9.43 8.32 2.72
C GLU A 148 -10.40 8.76 1.63
N VAL A 149 -9.90 9.32 0.50
CA VAL A 149 -10.73 9.80 -0.60
C VAL A 149 -11.64 8.70 -1.15
N TYR A 150 -11.07 7.51 -1.45
CA TYR A 150 -11.83 6.41 -2.05
C TYR A 150 -12.79 5.73 -1.07
N SER A 151 -12.62 5.93 0.24
CA SER A 151 -13.53 5.42 1.27
C SER A 151 -14.80 6.28 1.42
N LEU A 152 -14.76 7.53 0.97
CA LEU A 152 -15.88 8.47 1.09
C LEU A 152 -16.94 8.25 0.00
N LYS A 153 -18.17 8.66 0.32
CA LYS A 153 -19.23 8.84 -0.69
C LYS A 153 -19.16 10.26 -1.24
N VAL A 154 -19.62 10.44 -2.48
CA VAL A 154 -19.71 11.78 -3.08
C VAL A 154 -20.57 12.69 -2.20
N GLY A 155 -20.02 13.83 -1.84
CA GLY A 155 -20.60 14.81 -0.91
C GLY A 155 -20.14 14.68 0.53
N ASP A 156 -19.60 13.52 0.93
CA ASP A 156 -19.11 13.29 2.29
C ASP A 156 -17.70 13.89 2.49
N PHE A 157 -17.36 14.12 3.75
CA PHE A 157 -16.03 14.56 4.18
C PHE A 157 -15.49 13.70 5.34
N SER A 158 -14.18 13.74 5.55
CA SER A 158 -13.46 13.02 6.61
C SER A 158 -14.02 13.33 7.99
N LYS A 159 -14.39 12.32 8.74
CA LYS A 159 -14.87 12.45 10.12
C LYS A 159 -13.76 12.61 11.16
N LYS A 160 -12.52 12.28 10.76
CA LYS A 160 -11.29 12.41 11.53
C LYS A 160 -10.18 12.86 10.58
N PRO A 161 -9.17 13.59 11.07
CA PRO A 161 -8.05 13.97 10.22
C PRO A 161 -7.21 12.73 9.83
N ARG A 162 -6.81 12.66 8.56
CA ARG A 162 -5.90 11.61 8.06
C ARG A 162 -4.47 12.09 8.10
N ARG A 163 -3.59 11.35 8.76
CA ARG A 163 -2.16 11.66 8.84
C ARG A 163 -1.46 11.19 7.57
N THR A 164 -0.64 12.08 6.99
CA THR A 164 0.31 11.78 5.90
C THR A 164 1.68 12.34 6.23
N MET A 165 2.65 12.18 5.35
CA MET A 165 3.97 12.79 5.50
C MET A 165 3.94 14.33 5.49
N TYR A 166 2.93 14.95 4.88
CA TYR A 166 2.77 16.40 4.80
C TYR A 166 2.08 17.01 6.02
N GLY A 167 1.25 16.27 6.71
CA GLY A 167 0.46 16.77 7.81
C GLY A 167 -0.84 16.01 8.03
N LEU A 168 -1.82 16.73 8.55
CA LEU A 168 -3.18 16.24 8.75
C LEU A 168 -4.07 16.72 7.61
N HIS A 169 -4.77 15.81 6.98
CA HIS A 169 -5.70 16.12 5.91
C HIS A 169 -7.15 15.87 6.35
N ILE A 170 -8.03 16.82 6.03
CA ILE A 170 -9.47 16.65 6.04
C ILE A 170 -9.90 16.72 4.59
N VAL A 171 -10.56 15.69 4.10
CA VAL A 171 -10.86 15.51 2.68
C VAL A 171 -12.37 15.52 2.48
N LYS A 172 -12.84 16.10 1.38
CA LYS A 172 -14.21 15.99 0.89
C LYS A 172 -14.19 15.42 -0.51
N LEU A 173 -14.93 14.33 -0.75
CA LEU A 173 -15.13 13.80 -2.09
C LEU A 173 -16.25 14.59 -2.77
N THR A 174 -15.92 15.30 -3.85
CA THR A 174 -16.86 16.17 -4.55
C THR A 174 -17.48 15.49 -5.75
N ASP A 175 -16.75 14.61 -6.43
CA ASP A 175 -17.28 13.85 -7.57
C ASP A 175 -16.49 12.53 -7.78
N LYS A 176 -17.12 11.58 -8.47
CA LYS A 176 -16.53 10.28 -8.84
C LYS A 176 -17.10 9.82 -10.16
N ARG A 177 -16.25 9.59 -11.15
CA ARG A 177 -16.64 9.15 -12.50
C ARG A 177 -15.80 7.99 -13.02
#